data_fc2a423fef0a4378f10f6c8496876c2a
#
_entry.id   fc2a423fef0a4378f10f6c8496876c2a
#
_cell.length_a   1.000
_cell.length_b   1.000
_cell.length_c   1.000
_cell.angle_alpha   90.00
_cell.angle_beta   90.00
_cell.angle_gamma   90.00
#
_symmetry.space_group_name_H-M   'P 1'
#
loop_
_entity.id
_entity.type
_entity.pdbx_description
1 polymer ?
#
loop_
_entity_poly.entity_id
_entity_poly.type
_entity_poly.pdbx_seq_one_letter_code
_entity_poly.pdbx_strand_id
1 'polypeptide(L)'
;LYIYISMNTDIEDFISTKNRLGSDDYNNFNPDDWDIPTCKNLFITLLNWIQNKRDAINIGNNNILNKEFQLLLNRELRNHKLIGNMRKSILLNILNKTLKPCDFPEQLKEYLPLLRLLLRKKPGRNLSGITSITVITAPFPDGQKFSCKHNCYYCPNEPAHEGNGWQAQPRSYLFNEPAVLRANQHKFYAIGQMLNRLDTYYSNGHVPDKLEIIVEGGTFTEYPVDYLERYHRDLFYAANIYFDLREAFPEYDNIGDNGLDFANLEKVRQPGTVEDEIRINKTARVHIIGICIETRPDALDDDWLRRFRRWGVTRVQLGAQHVDNQILKKVNRGHTVEQLLWAMQYLMDNCFKIDIHIMPDLPGATPEIDRAMFDYVYSIICPDQMKVYPCQTIPWTVIEKWYKAGTYVPYFDKDPNLLIDVVRYSMQTCPNWLRMPRVIRDIPCSTYVQGGNNIGNMRQVVDKLLDGDGLYSREIRSREIGRHSEYYEKPAQYTTSYYYAN
;
A
#
# COMPACT_ATOMS: atom_id res chain seq x y z
N LEU A 1 8.59 3.76 -19.28
CA LEU A 1 7.29 3.44 -19.92
C LEU A 1 6.87 1.97 -19.72
N TYR A 2 7.80 1.03 -19.63
CA TYR A 2 7.54 -0.43 -19.53
C TYR A 2 7.30 -0.94 -18.09
N ILE A 3 7.74 -0.24 -17.07
CA ILE A 3 7.42 -0.57 -15.66
C ILE A 3 5.93 -0.38 -15.37
N TYR A 4 5.24 0.48 -16.12
CA TYR A 4 3.83 0.82 -15.93
C TYR A 4 2.84 -0.09 -16.67
N ILE A 5 3.23 -0.70 -17.78
CA ILE A 5 2.36 -1.65 -18.53
C ILE A 5 2.26 -2.99 -17.78
N SER A 6 3.28 -3.38 -17.01
CA SER A 6 3.23 -4.62 -16.23
C SER A 6 2.33 -4.53 -14.99
N MET A 7 1.96 -3.34 -14.51
CA MET A 7 1.13 -3.21 -13.31
C MET A 7 -0.35 -3.52 -13.55
N ASN A 8 -0.89 -3.24 -14.73
CA ASN A 8 -2.29 -3.57 -15.05
C ASN A 8 -2.44 -5.04 -15.47
N THR A 9 -1.49 -5.58 -16.24
CA THR A 9 -1.43 -7.02 -16.55
C THR A 9 -1.23 -7.85 -15.28
N ASP A 10 -0.44 -7.38 -14.29
CA ASP A 10 -0.23 -8.10 -13.04
C ASP A 10 -1.47 -8.13 -12.12
N ILE A 11 -2.38 -7.15 -12.21
CA ILE A 11 -3.64 -7.14 -11.46
C ILE A 11 -4.70 -7.97 -12.17
N GLU A 12 -4.82 -7.86 -13.49
CA GLU A 12 -5.71 -8.69 -14.29
C GLU A 12 -5.25 -10.16 -14.30
N ASP A 13 -3.94 -10.43 -14.39
CA ASP A 13 -3.37 -11.77 -14.20
C ASP A 13 -3.56 -12.27 -12.75
N PHE A 14 -3.46 -11.41 -11.73
CA PHE A 14 -3.75 -11.79 -10.36
C PHE A 14 -5.23 -12.17 -10.18
N ILE A 15 -6.16 -11.42 -10.78
CA ILE A 15 -7.60 -11.71 -10.73
C ILE A 15 -7.96 -12.91 -11.63
N SER A 16 -7.39 -13.00 -12.84
CA SER A 16 -7.64 -14.12 -13.75
C SER A 16 -6.99 -15.42 -13.28
N THR A 17 -5.83 -15.35 -12.65
CA THR A 17 -5.12 -16.50 -12.10
C THR A 17 -5.78 -17.02 -10.82
N LYS A 18 -6.38 -16.12 -10.00
CA LYS A 18 -7.16 -16.54 -8.83
C LYS A 18 -8.45 -17.27 -9.19
N ASN A 19 -9.03 -16.96 -10.33
CA ASN A 19 -10.19 -17.68 -10.87
C ASN A 19 -9.83 -19.04 -11.50
N ARG A 20 -8.52 -19.32 -11.71
CA ARG A 20 -8.01 -20.59 -12.28
C ARG A 20 -7.25 -21.46 -11.32
N LEU A 21 -6.72 -20.89 -10.23
CA LEU A 21 -5.92 -21.59 -9.22
C LEU A 21 -6.56 -21.33 -7.86
N GLY A 22 -6.92 -22.39 -7.17
CA GLY A 22 -7.33 -22.32 -5.77
C GLY A 22 -6.29 -21.55 -4.94
N SER A 23 -6.72 -20.98 -3.83
CA SER A 23 -5.95 -20.11 -2.93
C SER A 23 -4.62 -20.70 -2.40
N ASP A 24 -4.34 -21.97 -2.69
CA ASP A 24 -3.27 -22.74 -2.06
C ASP A 24 -1.90 -22.67 -2.77
N ASP A 25 -1.85 -22.21 -4.04
CA ASP A 25 -0.61 -22.28 -4.85
C ASP A 25 0.39 -21.14 -4.62
N TYR A 26 0.03 -20.10 -3.83
CA TYR A 26 0.94 -18.96 -3.64
C TYR A 26 1.98 -19.18 -2.53
N ASN A 27 1.75 -20.15 -1.63
CA ASN A 27 2.38 -20.20 -0.34
C ASN A 27 3.19 -21.45 -0.03
N ASN A 28 3.09 -22.50 -0.83
CA ASN A 28 3.86 -23.74 -0.62
C ASN A 28 4.99 -23.86 -1.66
N PHE A 29 6.13 -23.20 -1.39
CA PHE A 29 7.34 -23.51 -2.13
C PHE A 29 7.88 -24.85 -1.63
N ASN A 30 7.72 -25.91 -2.42
CA ASN A 30 8.40 -27.17 -2.20
C ASN A 30 9.58 -27.28 -3.18
N PRO A 31 10.83 -27.40 -2.70
CA PRO A 31 11.98 -27.60 -3.58
C PRO A 31 11.83 -28.79 -4.51
N ASP A 32 11.13 -29.85 -4.09
CA ASP A 32 10.94 -31.09 -4.85
C ASP A 32 10.04 -30.92 -6.07
N ASP A 33 9.27 -29.84 -6.14
CA ASP A 33 8.45 -29.49 -7.30
C ASP A 33 9.28 -28.91 -8.46
N TRP A 34 10.57 -28.68 -8.26
CA TRP A 34 11.44 -27.97 -9.19
C TRP A 34 12.68 -28.76 -9.53
N ASP A 35 13.04 -28.77 -10.83
CA ASP A 35 14.31 -29.31 -11.32
C ASP A 35 15.47 -28.38 -10.90
N ILE A 36 15.98 -28.58 -9.69
CA ILE A 36 17.04 -27.78 -9.08
C ILE A 36 18.32 -27.76 -9.94
N PRO A 37 18.80 -28.90 -10.52
CA PRO A 37 19.94 -28.89 -11.46
C PRO A 37 19.71 -27.96 -12.66
N THR A 38 18.54 -27.99 -13.29
CA THR A 38 18.20 -27.09 -14.39
C THR A 38 18.12 -25.64 -13.94
N CYS A 39 17.55 -25.36 -12.77
CA CYS A 39 17.54 -24.00 -12.19
C CYS A 39 18.98 -23.51 -11.89
N LYS A 40 19.86 -24.35 -11.38
CA LYS A 40 21.28 -24.02 -11.17
C LYS A 40 21.97 -23.64 -12.49
N ASN A 41 21.75 -24.39 -13.58
CA ASN A 41 22.30 -24.07 -14.90
C ASN A 41 21.77 -22.74 -15.42
N LEU A 42 20.48 -22.46 -15.24
CA LEU A 42 19.88 -21.15 -15.54
C LEU A 42 20.61 -20.04 -14.78
N PHE A 43 20.83 -20.19 -13.48
CA PHE A 43 21.52 -19.16 -12.69
C PHE A 43 22.97 -18.95 -13.13
N ILE A 44 23.70 -20.02 -13.47
CA ILE A 44 25.06 -19.91 -14.01
C ILE A 44 25.04 -19.10 -15.34
N THR A 45 24.08 -19.35 -16.22
CA THR A 45 23.91 -18.58 -17.47
C THR A 45 23.65 -17.10 -17.20
N LEU A 46 22.76 -16.80 -16.24
CA LEU A 46 22.45 -15.42 -15.84
C LEU A 46 23.66 -14.72 -15.18
N LEU A 47 24.41 -15.43 -14.34
CA LEU A 47 25.63 -14.91 -13.69
C LEU A 47 26.75 -14.61 -14.70
N ASN A 48 26.96 -15.48 -15.70
CA ASN A 48 27.91 -15.21 -16.79
C ASN A 48 27.52 -13.97 -17.61
N TRP A 49 26.23 -13.77 -17.86
CA TRP A 49 25.75 -12.55 -18.51
C TRP A 49 26.01 -11.32 -17.67
N ILE A 50 25.77 -11.38 -16.34
CA ILE A 50 26.05 -10.30 -15.40
C ILE A 50 27.55 -9.97 -15.41
N GLN A 51 28.43 -10.98 -15.36
CA GLN A 51 29.88 -10.81 -15.41
C GLN A 51 30.30 -10.07 -16.71
N ASN A 52 29.74 -10.44 -17.84
CA ASN A 52 30.05 -9.82 -19.14
C ASN A 52 29.52 -8.37 -19.25
N LYS A 53 28.57 -7.98 -18.41
CA LYS A 53 27.99 -6.62 -18.35
C LYS A 53 28.57 -5.76 -17.22
N ARG A 54 29.64 -6.21 -16.55
CA ARG A 54 30.21 -5.57 -15.36
C ARG A 54 30.45 -4.06 -15.53
N ASP A 55 31.03 -3.68 -16.68
CA ASP A 55 31.35 -2.27 -16.94
C ASP A 55 30.08 -1.40 -17.11
N ALA A 56 29.04 -1.94 -17.74
CA ALA A 56 27.76 -1.27 -17.90
C ALA A 56 27.01 -1.13 -16.57
N ILE A 57 27.20 -2.09 -15.64
CA ILE A 57 26.62 -2.08 -14.29
C ILE A 57 27.25 -1.00 -13.44
N ASN A 58 28.55 -0.84 -13.52
CA ASN A 58 29.30 0.17 -12.76
C ASN A 58 28.98 1.61 -13.20
N ILE A 59 28.40 1.80 -14.39
CA ILE A 59 28.00 3.12 -14.93
C ILE A 59 26.58 3.53 -14.46
N GLY A 60 25.87 2.69 -13.67
CA GLY A 60 24.59 3.07 -13.05
C GLY A 60 23.34 2.92 -13.95
N ASN A 61 23.48 2.34 -15.15
CA ASN A 61 22.41 2.27 -16.16
C ASN A 61 21.35 1.17 -15.85
N ASN A 62 20.80 1.22 -14.61
CA ASN A 62 19.95 0.18 -14.04
C ASN A 62 18.66 -0.12 -14.82
N ASN A 63 18.10 0.84 -15.54
CA ASN A 63 16.85 0.63 -16.29
C ASN A 63 17.07 -0.16 -17.57
N ILE A 64 18.13 0.14 -18.32
CA ILE A 64 18.49 -0.60 -19.53
C ILE A 64 18.90 -2.02 -19.13
N LEU A 65 19.69 -2.16 -18.08
CA LEU A 65 20.12 -3.44 -17.55
C LEU A 65 18.94 -4.31 -17.10
N ASN A 66 17.98 -3.76 -16.39
CA ASN A 66 16.76 -4.48 -15.96
C ASN A 66 15.93 -4.96 -17.16
N LYS A 67 15.81 -4.16 -18.22
CA LYS A 67 15.09 -4.53 -19.44
C LYS A 67 15.81 -5.64 -20.20
N GLU A 68 17.11 -5.51 -20.41
CA GLU A 68 17.93 -6.55 -21.06
C GLU A 68 17.92 -7.84 -20.25
N PHE A 69 18.05 -7.75 -18.92
CA PHE A 69 17.97 -8.91 -18.02
C PHE A 69 16.60 -9.61 -18.12
N GLN A 70 15.50 -8.87 -18.18
CA GLN A 70 14.17 -9.48 -18.30
C GLN A 70 14.00 -10.21 -19.62
N LEU A 71 14.52 -9.65 -20.73
CA LEU A 71 14.50 -10.31 -22.04
C LEU A 71 15.34 -11.59 -22.02
N LEU A 72 16.54 -11.53 -21.43
CA LEU A 72 17.41 -12.69 -21.24
C LEU A 72 16.71 -13.75 -20.39
N LEU A 73 16.19 -13.38 -19.23
CA LEU A 73 15.50 -14.31 -18.32
C LEU A 73 14.36 -15.04 -19.04
N ASN A 74 13.51 -14.31 -19.76
CA ASN A 74 12.39 -14.90 -20.49
C ASN A 74 12.87 -15.87 -21.60
N ARG A 75 13.98 -15.57 -22.26
CA ARG A 75 14.59 -16.45 -23.25
C ARG A 75 15.14 -17.71 -22.62
N GLU A 76 15.92 -17.57 -21.55
CA GLU A 76 16.57 -18.69 -20.87
C GLU A 76 15.57 -19.61 -20.16
N LEU A 77 14.48 -19.07 -19.61
CA LEU A 77 13.37 -19.89 -19.10
C LEU A 77 12.77 -20.79 -20.18
N ARG A 78 12.65 -20.29 -21.42
CA ARG A 78 12.21 -21.12 -22.58
C ARG A 78 13.24 -22.16 -22.94
N ASN A 79 14.51 -21.79 -23.06
CA ASN A 79 15.61 -22.68 -23.41
C ASN A 79 15.72 -23.85 -22.43
N HIS A 80 15.54 -23.60 -21.15
CA HIS A 80 15.58 -24.60 -20.09
C HIS A 80 14.23 -25.30 -19.84
N LYS A 81 13.20 -25.03 -20.66
CA LYS A 81 11.83 -25.58 -20.53
C LYS A 81 11.17 -25.33 -19.17
N LEU A 82 11.57 -24.26 -18.50
CA LEU A 82 11.03 -23.81 -17.20
C LEU A 82 9.84 -22.83 -17.37
N ILE A 83 9.05 -23.04 -18.44
CA ILE A 83 7.92 -22.15 -18.77
C ILE A 83 6.68 -22.57 -18.00
N GLY A 84 5.84 -21.61 -17.66
CA GLY A 84 4.52 -21.80 -17.04
C GLY A 84 4.45 -21.12 -15.67
N ASN A 85 4.97 -21.75 -14.63
CA ASN A 85 4.84 -21.25 -13.25
C ASN A 85 6.11 -20.62 -12.65
N MET A 86 7.22 -20.54 -13.43
CA MET A 86 8.50 -20.06 -12.94
C MET A 86 8.51 -18.53 -12.78
N ARG A 87 8.16 -18.05 -11.59
CA ARG A 87 8.16 -16.62 -11.23
C ARG A 87 9.50 -16.22 -10.64
N LYS A 88 9.84 -14.92 -10.70
CA LYS A 88 11.06 -14.37 -10.04
C LYS A 88 11.13 -14.70 -8.54
N SER A 89 10.00 -14.73 -7.84
CA SER A 89 9.94 -15.11 -6.42
C SER A 89 10.33 -16.57 -6.19
N ILE A 90 9.92 -17.48 -7.07
CA ILE A 90 10.32 -18.90 -7.02
C ILE A 90 11.83 -19.03 -7.27
N LEU A 91 12.34 -18.37 -8.30
CA LEU A 91 13.79 -18.34 -8.57
C LEU A 91 14.58 -17.80 -7.38
N LEU A 92 14.10 -16.74 -6.73
CA LEU A 92 14.72 -16.19 -5.52
C LEU A 92 14.70 -17.19 -4.36
N ASN A 93 13.58 -17.90 -4.16
CA ASN A 93 13.50 -18.95 -3.13
C ASN A 93 14.47 -20.10 -3.39
N ILE A 94 14.54 -20.60 -4.64
CA ILE A 94 15.53 -21.62 -5.03
C ILE A 94 16.95 -21.12 -4.76
N LEU A 95 17.27 -19.90 -5.20
CA LEU A 95 18.59 -19.31 -5.03
C LEU A 95 19.00 -19.10 -3.55
N ASN A 96 18.02 -18.78 -2.69
CA ASN A 96 18.30 -18.42 -1.29
C ASN A 96 18.18 -19.59 -0.31
N LYS A 97 17.34 -20.58 -0.61
CA LYS A 97 17.00 -21.66 0.34
C LYS A 97 17.58 -23.01 -0.08
N THR A 98 17.63 -23.30 -1.38
CA THR A 98 18.05 -24.61 -1.88
C THR A 98 19.51 -24.62 -2.32
N LEU A 99 20.00 -23.54 -2.93
CA LEU A 99 21.36 -23.44 -3.42
C LEU A 99 22.27 -22.67 -2.44
N LYS A 100 23.49 -23.17 -2.29
CA LYS A 100 24.52 -22.54 -1.46
C LYS A 100 25.54 -21.83 -2.36
N PRO A 101 26.29 -20.84 -1.87
CA PRO A 101 27.36 -20.20 -2.65
C PRO A 101 28.39 -21.19 -3.20
N CYS A 102 28.68 -22.29 -2.49
CA CYS A 102 29.58 -23.34 -2.98
C CYS A 102 29.06 -24.13 -4.18
N ASP A 103 27.77 -24.04 -4.50
CA ASP A 103 27.19 -24.66 -5.70
C ASP A 103 27.54 -23.93 -6.99
N PHE A 104 28.12 -22.74 -6.90
CA PHE A 104 28.48 -21.88 -8.02
C PHE A 104 30.00 -21.80 -8.23
N PRO A 105 30.47 -21.64 -9.50
CA PRO A 105 31.88 -21.39 -9.81
C PRO A 105 32.43 -20.18 -9.02
N GLU A 106 33.68 -20.30 -8.53
CA GLU A 106 34.29 -19.28 -7.66
C GLU A 106 34.22 -17.87 -8.26
N GLN A 107 34.54 -17.73 -9.56
CA GLN A 107 34.52 -16.48 -10.30
C GLN A 107 33.14 -15.84 -10.45
N LEU A 108 32.06 -16.58 -10.18
CA LEU A 108 30.68 -16.07 -10.31
C LEU A 108 30.05 -15.70 -8.96
N LYS A 109 30.66 -16.08 -7.86
CA LYS A 109 30.09 -15.86 -6.52
C LYS A 109 29.93 -14.38 -6.19
N GLU A 110 30.85 -13.53 -6.63
CA GLU A 110 30.79 -12.08 -6.41
C GLU A 110 29.55 -11.42 -7.04
N TYR A 111 28.93 -12.07 -8.05
CA TYR A 111 27.73 -11.55 -8.76
C TYR A 111 26.40 -12.04 -8.18
N LEU A 112 26.42 -12.97 -7.20
CA LEU A 112 25.20 -13.47 -6.56
C LEU A 112 24.33 -12.36 -5.93
N PRO A 113 24.89 -11.36 -5.24
CA PRO A 113 24.10 -10.25 -4.71
C PRO A 113 23.37 -9.47 -5.81
N LEU A 114 24.02 -9.27 -6.95
CA LEU A 114 23.44 -8.57 -8.09
C LEU A 114 22.35 -9.39 -8.79
N LEU A 115 22.57 -10.70 -8.93
CA LEU A 115 21.52 -11.61 -9.44
C LEU A 115 20.27 -11.55 -8.55
N ARG A 116 20.42 -11.58 -7.21
CA ARG A 116 19.30 -11.41 -6.28
C ARG A 116 18.57 -10.07 -6.50
N LEU A 117 19.32 -8.99 -6.70
CA LEU A 117 18.77 -7.67 -6.97
C LEU A 117 17.94 -7.64 -8.28
N LEU A 118 18.45 -8.24 -9.37
CA LEU A 118 17.78 -8.30 -10.67
C LEU A 118 16.55 -9.23 -10.68
N LEU A 119 16.56 -10.27 -9.84
CA LEU A 119 15.41 -11.15 -9.62
C LEU A 119 14.35 -10.54 -8.70
N ARG A 120 14.63 -9.41 -8.02
CA ARG A 120 13.66 -8.75 -7.15
C ARG A 120 12.38 -8.40 -7.90
N LYS A 121 11.23 -8.74 -7.32
CA LYS A 121 9.92 -8.40 -7.88
C LYS A 121 9.52 -6.98 -7.43
N LYS A 122 9.03 -6.17 -8.37
CA LYS A 122 8.58 -4.79 -8.12
C LYS A 122 9.63 -3.94 -7.39
N PRO A 123 10.81 -3.73 -7.97
CA PRO A 123 11.94 -3.05 -7.30
C PRO A 123 11.60 -1.64 -6.83
N GLY A 124 10.60 -0.98 -7.46
CA GLY A 124 10.14 0.36 -7.07
C GLY A 124 9.44 0.48 -5.72
N ARG A 125 9.11 -0.63 -5.05
CA ARG A 125 8.34 -0.58 -3.79
C ARG A 125 9.10 0.02 -2.61
N ASN A 126 10.43 -0.16 -2.55
CA ASN A 126 11.27 0.28 -1.44
C ASN A 126 12.26 1.38 -1.86
N LEU A 127 11.98 2.11 -2.95
CA LEU A 127 12.88 3.18 -3.43
C LEU A 127 13.00 4.34 -2.43
N SER A 128 11.98 4.54 -1.58
CA SER A 128 12.04 5.51 -0.48
C SER A 128 12.85 5.03 0.74
N GLY A 129 13.34 3.78 0.72
CA GLY A 129 13.99 3.15 1.87
C GLY A 129 13.04 2.69 2.98
N ILE A 130 11.72 2.77 2.76
CA ILE A 130 10.68 2.41 3.73
C ILE A 130 9.73 1.39 3.11
N THR A 131 9.38 0.37 3.88
CA THR A 131 8.37 -0.63 3.51
C THR A 131 7.04 -0.27 4.17
N SER A 132 6.04 0.09 3.37
CA SER A 132 4.70 0.39 3.88
C SER A 132 3.84 -0.87 3.95
N ILE A 133 3.24 -1.13 5.11
CA ILE A 133 2.33 -2.24 5.37
C ILE A 133 0.98 -1.72 5.81
N THR A 134 -0.07 -2.06 5.06
CA THR A 134 -1.46 -1.81 5.46
C THR A 134 -2.02 -3.03 6.18
N VAL A 135 -2.63 -2.81 7.33
CA VAL A 135 -3.39 -3.78 8.13
C VAL A 135 -4.81 -3.26 8.38
N ILE A 136 -5.79 -4.17 8.44
CA ILE A 136 -7.20 -3.81 8.59
C ILE A 136 -7.70 -4.31 9.93
N THR A 137 -8.38 -3.45 10.70
CA THR A 137 -9.04 -3.79 11.96
C THR A 137 -10.34 -4.56 11.73
N ALA A 138 -10.79 -5.32 12.74
CA ALA A 138 -11.96 -6.19 12.62
C ALA A 138 -13.27 -5.42 12.36
N PRO A 139 -14.25 -6.01 11.64
CA PRO A 139 -15.57 -5.42 11.49
C PRO A 139 -16.36 -5.37 12.82
N PHE A 140 -16.12 -6.34 13.70
CA PHE A 140 -16.79 -6.50 14.99
C PHE A 140 -15.74 -6.69 16.10
N PRO A 141 -15.03 -5.61 16.49
CA PRO A 141 -13.94 -5.71 17.47
C PRO A 141 -14.49 -6.05 18.87
N ASP A 142 -14.00 -7.12 19.47
CA ASP A 142 -14.35 -7.56 20.83
C ASP A 142 -15.89 -7.66 21.07
N GLY A 143 -16.63 -8.10 20.06
CA GLY A 143 -18.09 -8.23 20.16
C GLY A 143 -18.85 -6.93 19.94
N GLN A 144 -18.20 -5.80 19.69
CA GLN A 144 -18.86 -4.58 19.22
C GLN A 144 -19.48 -4.83 17.85
N LYS A 145 -20.75 -4.49 17.66
CA LYS A 145 -21.52 -4.82 16.44
C LYS A 145 -21.29 -3.83 15.29
N PHE A 146 -20.31 -2.95 15.39
CA PHE A 146 -19.96 -1.96 14.36
C PHE A 146 -18.47 -1.60 14.43
N SER A 147 -17.93 -1.18 13.30
CA SER A 147 -16.58 -0.59 13.18
C SER A 147 -16.61 0.93 12.98
N CYS A 148 -17.79 1.50 12.76
CA CYS A 148 -18.07 2.93 12.69
C CYS A 148 -19.56 3.17 12.94
N LYS A 149 -19.90 4.08 13.87
CA LYS A 149 -21.30 4.43 14.19
C LYS A 149 -21.95 5.38 13.19
N HIS A 150 -21.15 6.01 12.31
CA HIS A 150 -21.62 7.01 11.35
C HIS A 150 -22.19 6.35 10.08
N ASN A 151 -23.13 7.03 9.42
CA ASN A 151 -23.76 6.57 8.19
C ASN A 151 -23.56 7.56 7.04
N CYS A 152 -22.30 7.78 6.64
CA CYS A 152 -21.99 8.58 5.47
C CYS A 152 -22.55 7.91 4.20
N TYR A 153 -23.23 8.66 3.34
CA TYR A 153 -24.02 8.11 2.23
C TYR A 153 -23.19 7.51 1.09
N TYR A 154 -21.94 7.91 0.94
CA TYR A 154 -20.97 7.33 -0.01
C TYR A 154 -20.20 6.14 0.56
N CYS A 155 -20.34 5.86 1.85
CA CYS A 155 -19.50 4.86 2.55
C CYS A 155 -20.18 3.48 2.50
N PRO A 156 -19.55 2.45 1.89
CA PRO A 156 -20.14 1.11 1.81
C PRO A 156 -20.20 0.44 3.17
N ASN A 157 -21.19 -0.41 3.33
CA ASN A 157 -21.36 -1.28 4.49
C ASN A 157 -21.68 -2.69 4.00
N GLU A 158 -20.66 -3.38 3.50
CA GLU A 158 -20.81 -4.70 2.92
C GLU A 158 -21.19 -5.72 3.98
N PRO A 159 -22.43 -6.31 3.90
CA PRO A 159 -22.88 -7.33 4.84
C PRO A 159 -22.26 -8.68 4.53
N ALA A 160 -22.47 -9.66 5.40
CA ALA A 160 -22.18 -11.05 5.12
C ALA A 160 -23.12 -11.57 4.01
N HIS A 161 -22.53 -12.16 2.96
CA HIS A 161 -23.25 -12.77 1.84
C HIS A 161 -22.39 -13.88 1.19
N GLU A 162 -22.97 -14.65 0.28
CA GLU A 162 -22.27 -15.77 -0.38
C GLU A 162 -20.98 -15.34 -1.07
N GLY A 163 -20.98 -14.20 -1.79
CA GLY A 163 -19.83 -13.70 -2.55
C GLY A 163 -18.63 -13.29 -1.69
N ASN A 164 -18.80 -13.13 -0.37
CA ASN A 164 -17.72 -12.84 0.56
C ASN A 164 -17.53 -13.91 1.64
N GLY A 165 -17.99 -15.14 1.38
CA GLY A 165 -17.88 -16.26 2.32
C GLY A 165 -18.62 -16.03 3.63
N TRP A 166 -19.74 -15.31 3.59
CA TRP A 166 -20.57 -14.97 4.75
C TRP A 166 -19.83 -14.15 5.83
N GLN A 167 -18.92 -13.27 5.41
CA GLN A 167 -18.16 -12.40 6.31
C GLN A 167 -18.49 -10.93 6.05
N ALA A 168 -19.10 -10.24 7.01
CA ALA A 168 -19.28 -8.79 6.94
C ALA A 168 -17.92 -8.07 6.96
N GLN A 169 -17.84 -6.93 6.27
CA GLN A 169 -16.60 -6.17 6.17
C GLN A 169 -16.62 -4.94 7.08
N PRO A 170 -15.43 -4.44 7.49
CA PRO A 170 -15.35 -3.17 8.22
C PRO A 170 -15.98 -2.04 7.38
N ARG A 171 -16.63 -1.10 8.04
CA ARG A 171 -17.23 0.05 7.37
C ARG A 171 -16.24 0.74 6.45
N SER A 172 -16.64 1.10 5.25
CA SER A 172 -15.84 1.70 4.18
C SER A 172 -15.03 0.72 3.33
N TYR A 173 -14.90 -0.55 3.69
CA TYR A 173 -14.08 -1.54 3.00
C TYR A 173 -14.94 -2.60 2.33
N LEU A 174 -14.43 -3.14 1.18
CA LEU A 174 -15.08 -4.15 0.38
C LEU A 174 -14.23 -5.42 0.33
N PHE A 175 -14.86 -6.59 0.35
CA PHE A 175 -14.20 -7.89 0.46
C PHE A 175 -13.08 -8.10 -0.55
N ASN A 176 -13.26 -7.71 -1.82
CA ASN A 176 -12.28 -7.92 -2.89
C ASN A 176 -11.15 -6.88 -2.94
N GLU A 177 -11.10 -5.92 -2.02
CA GLU A 177 -9.93 -5.02 -1.92
C GLU A 177 -8.70 -5.84 -1.44
N PRO A 178 -7.51 -5.66 -2.04
CA PRO A 178 -6.35 -6.54 -1.76
C PRO A 178 -5.91 -6.59 -0.28
N ALA A 179 -6.05 -5.48 0.45
CA ALA A 179 -5.74 -5.44 1.88
C ALA A 179 -6.80 -6.17 2.71
N VAL A 180 -8.07 -6.06 2.29
CA VAL A 180 -9.21 -6.68 2.97
C VAL A 180 -9.23 -8.20 2.76
N LEU A 181 -8.91 -8.68 1.54
CA LEU A 181 -8.74 -10.12 1.28
C LEU A 181 -7.73 -10.75 2.23
N ARG A 182 -6.57 -10.10 2.42
CA ARG A 182 -5.56 -10.55 3.37
C ARG A 182 -6.07 -10.52 4.81
N ALA A 183 -6.75 -9.45 5.21
CA ALA A 183 -7.30 -9.32 6.55
C ALA A 183 -8.33 -10.44 6.85
N ASN A 184 -9.23 -10.74 5.90
CA ASN A 184 -10.16 -11.86 6.02
C ASN A 184 -9.42 -13.21 6.15
N GLN A 185 -8.39 -13.45 5.34
CA GLN A 185 -7.56 -14.66 5.42
C GLN A 185 -6.98 -14.87 6.82
N HIS A 186 -6.57 -13.79 7.48
CA HIS A 186 -6.03 -13.79 8.84
C HIS A 186 -7.04 -13.40 9.92
N LYS A 187 -8.35 -13.48 9.64
CA LYS A 187 -9.43 -13.15 10.60
C LYS A 187 -9.23 -11.81 11.29
N PHE A 188 -8.64 -10.84 10.56
CA PHE A 188 -8.31 -9.48 11.02
C PHE A 188 -7.29 -9.44 12.19
N TYR A 189 -6.61 -10.53 12.54
CA TYR A 189 -5.54 -10.49 13.54
C TYR A 189 -4.32 -9.73 13.02
N ALA A 190 -3.80 -8.81 13.84
CA ALA A 190 -2.66 -7.97 13.49
C ALA A 190 -1.41 -8.79 13.18
N ILE A 191 -1.10 -9.79 14.00
CA ILE A 191 0.08 -10.65 13.85
C ILE A 191 0.07 -11.34 12.48
N GLY A 192 -1.03 -12.02 12.13
CA GLY A 192 -1.14 -12.74 10.86
C GLY A 192 -0.98 -11.82 9.65
N GLN A 193 -1.64 -10.66 9.66
CA GLN A 193 -1.52 -9.68 8.57
C GLN A 193 -0.08 -9.14 8.44
N MET A 194 0.59 -8.86 9.56
CA MET A 194 1.98 -8.39 9.59
C MET A 194 2.94 -9.44 9.04
N LEU A 195 2.89 -10.65 9.57
CA LEU A 195 3.80 -11.73 9.16
C LEU A 195 3.61 -12.08 7.67
N ASN A 196 2.36 -12.18 7.18
CA ASN A 196 2.08 -12.40 5.76
C ASN A 196 2.70 -11.30 4.88
N ARG A 197 2.63 -10.03 5.29
CA ARG A 197 3.22 -8.93 4.52
C ARG A 197 4.76 -8.95 4.56
N LEU A 198 5.35 -9.24 5.72
CA LEU A 198 6.79 -9.37 5.85
C LEU A 198 7.32 -10.52 4.97
N ASP A 199 6.65 -11.68 4.99
CA ASP A 199 6.98 -12.80 4.11
C ASP A 199 6.84 -12.45 2.63
N THR A 200 5.76 -11.75 2.25
CA THR A 200 5.57 -11.28 0.86
C THR A 200 6.72 -10.40 0.40
N TYR A 201 7.20 -9.47 1.25
CA TYR A 201 8.33 -8.62 0.91
C TYR A 201 9.63 -9.43 0.83
N TYR A 202 9.88 -10.25 1.83
CA TYR A 202 11.08 -11.08 1.90
C TYR A 202 11.20 -12.03 0.69
N SER A 203 10.12 -12.77 0.38
CA SER A 203 10.06 -13.70 -0.76
C SER A 203 10.20 -13.01 -2.12
N ASN A 204 9.84 -11.73 -2.20
CA ASN A 204 10.05 -10.91 -3.40
C ASN A 204 11.45 -10.24 -3.45
N GLY A 205 12.35 -10.57 -2.53
CA GLY A 205 13.73 -10.08 -2.48
C GLY A 205 13.91 -8.70 -1.84
N HIS A 206 12.91 -8.23 -1.07
CA HIS A 206 13.03 -7.00 -0.30
C HIS A 206 13.42 -7.31 1.14
N VAL A 207 14.28 -6.48 1.72
CA VAL A 207 14.58 -6.54 3.17
C VAL A 207 13.62 -5.60 3.89
N PRO A 208 12.68 -6.12 4.70
CA PRO A 208 11.72 -5.30 5.42
C PRO A 208 12.32 -4.80 6.75
N ASP A 209 13.34 -3.95 6.68
CA ASP A 209 14.08 -3.44 7.84
C ASP A 209 13.42 -2.22 8.49
N LYS A 210 12.75 -1.36 7.69
CA LYS A 210 12.07 -0.15 8.16
C LYS A 210 10.63 -0.14 7.68
N LEU A 211 9.70 -0.18 8.62
CA LEU A 211 8.28 -0.28 8.35
C LEU A 211 7.53 1.02 8.69
N GLU A 212 6.67 1.44 7.80
CA GLU A 212 5.55 2.33 8.08
C GLU A 212 4.27 1.49 8.07
N ILE A 213 3.58 1.43 9.20
CA ILE A 213 2.32 0.70 9.32
C ILE A 213 1.15 1.66 9.10
N ILE A 214 0.19 1.26 8.27
CA ILE A 214 -1.06 1.98 8.05
C ILE A 214 -2.18 1.11 8.59
N VAL A 215 -2.80 1.54 9.69
CA VAL A 215 -3.96 0.86 10.30
C VAL A 215 -5.21 1.46 9.70
N GLU A 216 -5.89 0.66 8.91
CA GLU A 216 -7.12 1.00 8.20
C GLU A 216 -8.29 0.18 8.80
N GLY A 217 -9.53 0.58 8.49
CA GLY A 217 -10.74 -0.07 9.00
C GLY A 217 -11.90 0.91 9.08
N GLY A 218 -12.76 0.78 10.12
CA GLY A 218 -13.80 1.77 10.40
C GLY A 218 -13.21 3.08 10.92
N THR A 219 -13.93 3.77 11.79
CA THR A 219 -13.38 4.94 12.48
C THR A 219 -12.54 4.49 13.66
N PHE A 220 -11.22 4.73 13.63
CA PHE A 220 -10.29 4.21 14.64
C PHE A 220 -10.71 4.55 16.09
N THR A 221 -11.12 5.77 16.35
CA THR A 221 -11.54 6.23 17.67
C THR A 221 -12.92 5.69 18.14
N GLU A 222 -13.59 4.90 17.34
CA GLU A 222 -14.84 4.21 17.69
C GLU A 222 -14.63 2.76 18.16
N TYR A 223 -13.39 2.27 18.08
CA TYR A 223 -13.03 0.91 18.50
C TYR A 223 -12.82 0.85 20.02
N PRO A 224 -13.08 -0.31 20.68
CA PRO A 224 -12.74 -0.49 22.09
C PRO A 224 -11.24 -0.25 22.36
N VAL A 225 -10.92 0.48 23.43
CA VAL A 225 -9.54 0.86 23.76
C VAL A 225 -8.65 -0.36 23.95
N ASP A 226 -9.14 -1.37 24.69
CA ASP A 226 -8.39 -2.59 24.97
C ASP A 226 -8.10 -3.40 23.69
N TYR A 227 -9.04 -3.40 22.74
CA TYR A 227 -8.81 -4.01 21.42
C TYR A 227 -7.68 -3.30 20.67
N LEU A 228 -7.70 -1.96 20.63
CA LEU A 228 -6.67 -1.19 19.94
C LEU A 228 -5.30 -1.30 20.62
N GLU A 229 -5.25 -1.36 21.95
CA GLU A 229 -4.00 -1.54 22.69
C GLU A 229 -3.37 -2.89 22.37
N ARG A 230 -4.15 -3.97 22.41
CA ARG A 230 -3.68 -5.30 21.98
C ARG A 230 -3.26 -5.30 20.50
N TYR A 231 -4.04 -4.65 19.64
CA TYR A 231 -3.76 -4.57 18.22
C TYR A 231 -2.39 -3.92 17.97
N HIS A 232 -2.08 -2.78 18.62
CA HIS A 232 -0.79 -2.11 18.50
C HIS A 232 0.36 -2.90 19.10
N ARG A 233 0.16 -3.52 20.28
CA ARG A 233 1.12 -4.47 20.84
C ARG A 233 1.49 -5.55 19.82
N ASP A 234 0.49 -6.14 19.18
CA ASP A 234 0.65 -7.25 18.25
C ASP A 234 1.35 -6.84 16.95
N LEU A 235 1.19 -5.59 16.49
CA LEU A 235 1.96 -5.05 15.37
C LEU A 235 3.47 -5.03 15.68
N PHE A 236 3.85 -4.48 16.83
CA PHE A 236 5.25 -4.44 17.27
C PHE A 236 5.79 -5.83 17.55
N TYR A 237 5.02 -6.67 18.23
CA TYR A 237 5.40 -8.04 18.54
C TYR A 237 5.72 -8.83 17.26
N ALA A 238 4.85 -8.80 16.26
CA ALA A 238 5.07 -9.49 14.99
C ALA A 238 6.34 -9.01 14.27
N ALA A 239 6.61 -7.69 14.27
CA ALA A 239 7.83 -7.13 13.72
C ALA A 239 9.07 -7.61 14.47
N ASN A 240 9.01 -7.62 15.81
CA ASN A 240 10.11 -7.99 16.69
C ASN A 240 10.54 -9.43 16.52
N ILE A 241 9.59 -10.36 16.37
CA ILE A 241 9.87 -11.81 16.33
C ILE A 241 10.02 -12.38 14.92
N TYR A 242 9.81 -11.58 13.86
CA TYR A 242 9.72 -12.08 12.49
C TYR A 242 10.92 -12.91 12.07
N PHE A 243 12.14 -12.43 12.29
CA PHE A 243 13.35 -13.16 11.91
C PHE A 243 13.66 -14.30 12.87
N ASP A 244 13.32 -14.17 14.14
CA ASP A 244 13.49 -15.26 15.13
C ASP A 244 12.58 -16.45 14.79
N LEU A 245 11.35 -16.17 14.33
CA LEU A 245 10.44 -17.20 13.80
C LEU A 245 11.04 -17.91 12.59
N ARG A 246 11.63 -17.15 11.65
CA ARG A 246 12.25 -17.74 10.45
C ARG A 246 13.48 -18.58 10.78
N GLU A 247 14.21 -18.25 11.83
CA GLU A 247 15.36 -19.01 12.30
C GLU A 247 14.92 -20.27 13.10
N ALA A 248 13.85 -20.15 13.89
CA ALA A 248 13.31 -21.27 14.67
C ALA A 248 12.56 -22.30 13.82
N PHE A 249 11.95 -21.87 12.71
CA PHE A 249 11.14 -22.70 11.83
C PHE A 249 11.53 -22.50 10.37
N PRO A 250 12.75 -22.92 9.96
CA PRO A 250 13.26 -22.72 8.61
C PRO A 250 12.47 -23.48 7.54
N GLU A 251 11.71 -24.51 7.93
CA GLU A 251 10.83 -25.30 7.07
C GLU A 251 9.57 -24.56 6.64
N TYR A 252 9.16 -23.50 7.36
CA TYR A 252 8.01 -22.70 6.99
C TYR A 252 8.40 -21.62 5.96
N ASP A 253 8.03 -21.83 4.71
CA ASP A 253 8.23 -20.87 3.63
C ASP A 253 7.39 -19.60 3.79
N ASN A 254 6.24 -19.73 4.42
CA ASN A 254 5.31 -18.66 4.74
C ASN A 254 4.82 -18.80 6.18
N ILE A 255 5.50 -18.12 7.09
CA ILE A 255 5.12 -18.07 8.50
C ILE A 255 3.70 -17.52 8.68
N GLY A 256 3.28 -16.60 7.77
CA GLY A 256 1.97 -15.94 7.84
C GLY A 256 0.79 -16.74 7.30
N ASP A 257 0.99 -17.74 6.44
CA ASP A 257 -0.11 -18.39 5.71
C ASP A 257 -0.42 -19.83 6.15
N ASN A 258 0.54 -20.51 6.77
CA ASN A 258 0.41 -21.93 7.16
C ASN A 258 -0.23 -22.14 8.53
N GLY A 259 -1.35 -21.40 8.79
CA GLY A 259 -2.07 -21.55 10.05
C GLY A 259 -1.14 -21.26 11.20
N LEU A 260 -0.82 -20.00 11.40
CA LEU A 260 -0.02 -19.55 12.53
C LEU A 260 -0.63 -20.14 13.81
N ASP A 261 -0.09 -21.24 14.25
CA ASP A 261 -0.41 -21.75 15.57
C ASP A 261 0.21 -20.77 16.57
N PHE A 262 -0.64 -20.04 17.29
CA PHE A 262 -0.18 -19.16 18.36
C PHE A 262 0.78 -19.87 19.33
N ALA A 263 0.64 -21.18 19.50
CA ALA A 263 1.58 -22.02 20.26
C ALA A 263 3.01 -22.00 19.70
N ASN A 264 3.21 -21.79 18.39
CA ASN A 264 4.54 -21.66 17.80
C ASN A 264 5.15 -20.27 18.04
N LEU A 265 4.33 -19.23 18.08
CA LEU A 265 4.80 -17.89 18.46
C LEU A 265 5.31 -17.88 19.91
N GLU A 266 4.58 -18.53 20.81
CA GLU A 266 4.92 -18.64 22.22
C GLU A 266 6.23 -19.39 22.46
N LYS A 267 6.60 -20.33 21.57
CA LYS A 267 7.91 -21.03 21.64
C LYS A 267 9.10 -20.09 21.38
N VAL A 268 8.88 -19.01 20.59
CA VAL A 268 9.92 -18.00 20.38
C VAL A 268 9.95 -17.05 21.58
N ARG A 269 8.82 -16.43 21.90
CA ARG A 269 8.67 -15.50 23.01
C ARG A 269 7.19 -15.16 23.24
N GLN A 270 6.78 -15.00 24.50
CA GLN A 270 5.49 -14.42 24.86
C GLN A 270 5.47 -12.90 24.57
N PRO A 271 4.34 -12.32 24.11
CA PRO A 271 4.21 -10.88 23.99
C PRO A 271 4.21 -10.19 25.37
N GLY A 272 4.90 -9.07 25.46
CA GLY A 272 4.86 -8.19 26.63
C GLY A 272 3.68 -7.20 26.57
N THR A 273 3.82 -6.07 27.28
CA THR A 273 2.94 -4.91 27.11
C THR A 273 3.24 -4.18 25.80
N VAL A 274 2.38 -3.24 25.38
CA VAL A 274 2.65 -2.42 24.20
C VAL A 274 3.95 -1.62 24.35
N GLU A 275 4.23 -1.12 25.56
CA GLU A 275 5.46 -0.41 25.89
C GLU A 275 6.70 -1.30 25.78
N ASP A 276 6.60 -2.54 26.27
CA ASP A 276 7.69 -3.52 26.14
C ASP A 276 7.99 -3.79 24.68
N GLU A 277 6.98 -4.04 23.86
CA GLU A 277 7.15 -4.32 22.44
C GLU A 277 7.73 -3.12 21.68
N ILE A 278 7.31 -1.89 21.99
CA ILE A 278 7.92 -0.67 21.46
C ILE A 278 9.39 -0.54 21.88
N ARG A 279 9.70 -0.85 23.15
CA ARG A 279 11.08 -0.80 23.65
C ARG A 279 11.98 -1.81 22.96
N ILE A 280 11.51 -3.06 22.77
CA ILE A 280 12.22 -4.12 22.05
C ILE A 280 12.43 -3.69 20.58
N ASN A 281 11.44 -3.07 19.95
CA ASN A 281 11.52 -2.68 18.56
C ASN A 281 12.63 -1.65 18.25
N LYS A 282 13.13 -0.92 19.25
CA LYS A 282 14.25 0.01 19.08
C LYS A 282 15.54 -0.67 18.62
N THR A 283 15.70 -1.95 18.90
CA THR A 283 16.89 -2.75 18.55
C THR A 283 16.56 -3.99 17.72
N ALA A 284 15.31 -4.19 17.35
CA ALA A 284 14.87 -5.30 16.52
C ALA A 284 15.44 -5.20 15.09
N ARG A 285 15.49 -6.33 14.39
CA ARG A 285 15.91 -6.37 12.97
C ARG A 285 14.89 -5.72 12.02
N VAL A 286 13.64 -5.65 12.45
CA VAL A 286 12.53 -5.00 11.73
C VAL A 286 12.02 -3.84 12.58
N HIS A 287 12.29 -2.61 12.17
CA HIS A 287 11.90 -1.40 12.90
C HIS A 287 10.57 -0.86 12.38
N ILE A 288 9.60 -0.65 13.24
CA ILE A 288 8.43 0.19 12.95
C ILE A 288 8.84 1.64 13.22
N ILE A 289 9.04 2.41 12.15
CA ILE A 289 9.47 3.81 12.23
C ILE A 289 8.30 4.79 12.30
N GLY A 290 7.09 4.32 12.03
CA GLY A 290 5.88 5.12 12.11
C GLY A 290 4.63 4.27 11.99
N ILE A 291 3.60 4.68 12.71
CA ILE A 291 2.25 4.14 12.60
C ILE A 291 1.30 5.26 12.18
N CYS A 292 0.50 4.99 11.18
CA CYS A 292 -0.55 5.85 10.67
C CYS A 292 -1.91 5.25 10.99
N ILE A 293 -2.84 6.04 11.52
CA ILE A 293 -4.22 5.64 11.80
C ILE A 293 -5.21 6.53 11.04
N GLU A 294 -6.42 6.02 10.77
CA GLU A 294 -7.48 6.77 10.10
C GLU A 294 -8.60 7.11 11.07
N THR A 295 -8.96 8.39 11.15
CA THR A 295 -10.09 8.82 11.97
C THR A 295 -10.83 10.01 11.36
N ARG A 296 -11.83 10.50 12.07
CA ARG A 296 -12.68 11.63 11.69
C ARG A 296 -12.23 12.91 12.41
N PRO A 297 -12.41 14.09 11.79
CA PRO A 297 -12.09 15.36 12.45
C PRO A 297 -12.84 15.60 13.76
N ASP A 298 -14.09 15.11 13.86
CA ASP A 298 -15.00 15.26 15.00
C ASP A 298 -14.85 14.18 16.07
N ALA A 299 -13.77 13.37 16.02
CA ALA A 299 -13.59 12.23 16.91
C ALA A 299 -12.23 12.26 17.65
N LEU A 300 -11.68 13.43 17.85
CA LEU A 300 -10.41 13.66 18.54
C LEU A 300 -10.65 14.32 19.90
N ASP A 301 -9.87 13.91 20.91
CA ASP A 301 -9.77 14.49 22.22
C ASP A 301 -8.40 14.24 22.84
N ASP A 302 -8.12 14.82 24.01
CA ASP A 302 -6.85 14.68 24.73
C ASP A 302 -6.51 13.23 25.07
N ASP A 303 -7.51 12.44 25.42
CA ASP A 303 -7.31 11.03 25.79
C ASP A 303 -6.89 10.21 24.58
N TRP A 304 -7.49 10.47 23.41
CA TRP A 304 -7.07 9.82 22.17
C TRP A 304 -5.66 10.22 21.77
N LEU A 305 -5.28 11.50 21.87
CA LEU A 305 -3.93 11.93 21.52
C LEU A 305 -2.87 11.31 22.45
N ARG A 306 -3.14 11.21 23.76
CA ARG A 306 -2.26 10.49 24.70
C ARG A 306 -2.10 9.02 24.32
N ARG A 307 -3.21 8.32 24.00
CA ARG A 307 -3.17 6.93 23.54
C ARG A 307 -2.39 6.79 22.24
N PHE A 308 -2.61 7.67 21.26
CA PHE A 308 -1.85 7.64 20.00
C PHE A 308 -0.34 7.70 20.26
N ARG A 309 0.11 8.61 21.11
CA ARG A 309 1.53 8.69 21.48
C ARG A 309 2.02 7.44 22.17
N ARG A 310 1.28 6.93 23.13
CA ARG A 310 1.62 5.72 23.87
C ARG A 310 1.73 4.50 22.94
N TRP A 311 0.90 4.40 21.92
CA TRP A 311 0.89 3.31 20.95
C TRP A 311 1.83 3.50 19.75
N GLY A 312 2.64 4.54 19.74
CA GLY A 312 3.63 4.78 18.69
C GLY A 312 3.05 5.37 17.38
N VAL A 313 1.85 5.95 17.42
CA VAL A 313 1.26 6.66 16.28
C VAL A 313 2.07 7.92 15.99
N THR A 314 2.44 8.13 14.74
CA THR A 314 3.22 9.29 14.26
C THR A 314 2.45 10.13 13.25
N ARG A 315 1.45 9.54 12.59
CA ARG A 315 0.64 10.21 11.58
C ARG A 315 -0.84 9.87 11.74
N VAL A 316 -1.69 10.88 11.57
CA VAL A 316 -3.13 10.74 11.59
C VAL A 316 -3.70 11.08 10.22
N GLN A 317 -4.51 10.20 9.66
CA GLN A 317 -5.24 10.43 8.42
C GLN A 317 -6.66 10.88 8.77
N LEU A 318 -6.99 12.10 8.39
CA LEU A 318 -8.32 12.67 8.62
C LEU A 318 -9.19 12.51 7.38
N GLY A 319 -10.35 11.91 7.56
CA GLY A 319 -11.37 11.86 6.52
C GLY A 319 -12.06 13.22 6.35
N ALA A 320 -11.41 14.20 5.76
CA ALA A 320 -11.97 15.52 5.45
C ALA A 320 -13.10 15.43 4.41
N GLN A 321 -12.86 14.69 3.35
CA GLN A 321 -13.72 14.38 2.22
C GLN A 321 -13.99 15.60 1.32
N HIS A 322 -14.45 16.72 1.85
CA HIS A 322 -14.69 17.98 1.15
C HIS A 322 -14.53 19.18 2.09
N VAL A 323 -14.45 20.39 1.51
CA VAL A 323 -14.35 21.67 2.26
C VAL A 323 -15.58 22.58 2.07
N ASP A 324 -16.71 22.01 1.67
CA ASP A 324 -18.00 22.65 1.57
C ASP A 324 -18.99 21.99 2.51
N ASN A 325 -19.50 22.77 3.48
CA ASN A 325 -20.44 22.29 4.51
C ASN A 325 -21.78 21.83 3.91
N GLN A 326 -22.21 22.34 2.74
CA GLN A 326 -23.44 21.90 2.08
C GLN A 326 -23.26 20.51 1.48
N ILE A 327 -22.10 20.26 0.84
CA ILE A 327 -21.76 18.93 0.31
C ILE A 327 -21.60 17.94 1.46
N LEU A 328 -20.84 18.28 2.52
CA LEU A 328 -20.69 17.43 3.70
C LEU A 328 -22.04 17.07 4.33
N LYS A 329 -22.95 18.03 4.46
CA LYS A 329 -24.30 17.80 4.97
C LYS A 329 -25.10 16.90 4.02
N LYS A 330 -25.04 17.15 2.71
CA LYS A 330 -25.77 16.37 1.70
C LYS A 330 -25.40 14.89 1.74
N VAL A 331 -24.13 14.56 1.94
CA VAL A 331 -23.64 13.19 2.02
C VAL A 331 -23.63 12.61 3.44
N ASN A 332 -24.28 13.28 4.39
CA ASN A 332 -24.37 12.89 5.80
C ASN A 332 -23.01 12.63 6.44
N ARG A 333 -22.03 13.50 6.17
CA ARG A 333 -20.67 13.31 6.69
C ARG A 333 -20.60 13.55 8.21
N GLY A 334 -21.37 14.49 8.74
CA GLY A 334 -21.57 14.71 10.17
C GLY A 334 -20.56 15.65 10.84
N HIS A 335 -19.42 15.97 10.25
CA HIS A 335 -18.54 17.03 10.68
C HIS A 335 -18.62 18.25 9.76
N THR A 336 -18.12 19.39 10.21
CA THR A 336 -18.04 20.65 9.45
C THR A 336 -16.58 20.99 9.08
N VAL A 337 -16.42 21.98 8.19
CA VAL A 337 -15.10 22.50 7.81
C VAL A 337 -14.37 23.11 9.00
N GLU A 338 -15.10 23.79 9.88
CA GLU A 338 -14.55 24.40 11.12
C GLU A 338 -14.00 23.33 12.06
N GLN A 339 -14.68 22.19 12.19
CA GLN A 339 -14.17 21.04 12.95
C GLN A 339 -12.93 20.41 12.29
N LEU A 340 -12.86 20.40 10.96
CA LEU A 340 -11.66 19.96 10.26
C LEU A 340 -10.49 20.90 10.56
N LEU A 341 -10.66 22.21 10.47
CA LEU A 341 -9.62 23.19 10.77
C LEU A 341 -9.14 23.07 12.23
N TRP A 342 -10.09 22.92 13.17
CA TRP A 342 -9.75 22.67 14.57
C TRP A 342 -8.92 21.38 14.72
N ALA A 343 -9.33 20.29 14.11
CA ALA A 343 -8.63 19.01 14.18
C ALA A 343 -7.21 19.09 13.58
N MET A 344 -7.04 19.83 12.48
CA MET A 344 -5.74 20.09 11.88
C MET A 344 -4.81 20.80 12.84
N GLN A 345 -5.25 21.94 13.40
CA GLN A 345 -4.48 22.71 14.38
C GLN A 345 -4.15 21.88 15.62
N TYR A 346 -5.14 21.15 16.14
CA TYR A 346 -4.99 20.34 17.33
C TYR A 346 -3.95 19.23 17.17
N LEU A 347 -3.90 18.56 15.99
CA LEU A 347 -2.88 17.56 15.68
C LEU A 347 -1.51 18.18 15.45
N MET A 348 -1.42 19.34 14.78
CA MET A 348 -0.15 20.05 14.57
C MET A 348 0.47 20.50 15.89
N ASP A 349 -0.31 21.08 16.81
CA ASP A 349 0.13 21.52 18.13
C ASP A 349 0.66 20.34 18.97
N ASN A 350 0.15 19.14 18.71
CA ASN A 350 0.62 17.90 19.32
C ASN A 350 1.66 17.16 18.49
N CYS A 351 2.29 17.80 17.48
CA CYS A 351 3.39 17.29 16.67
C CYS A 351 3.07 15.98 15.91
N PHE A 352 1.84 15.75 15.47
CA PHE A 352 1.51 14.68 14.56
C PHE A 352 1.69 15.11 13.11
N LYS A 353 2.16 14.21 12.25
CA LYS A 353 2.02 14.34 10.80
C LYS A 353 0.55 14.15 10.42
N ILE A 354 0.08 14.92 9.44
CA ILE A 354 -1.33 14.90 9.05
C ILE A 354 -1.48 14.56 7.58
N ASP A 355 -2.30 13.55 7.31
CA ASP A 355 -2.77 13.18 5.98
C ASP A 355 -4.28 13.48 5.91
N ILE A 356 -4.77 14.00 4.80
CA ILE A 356 -6.21 14.18 4.59
C ILE A 356 -6.71 13.39 3.39
N HIS A 357 -7.95 12.91 3.49
CA HIS A 357 -8.64 12.28 2.38
C HIS A 357 -9.64 13.26 1.79
N ILE A 358 -9.56 13.47 0.47
CA ILE A 358 -10.41 14.37 -0.30
C ILE A 358 -11.13 13.58 -1.40
N MET A 359 -12.42 13.86 -1.57
CA MET A 359 -13.28 13.14 -2.50
C MET A 359 -13.91 14.09 -3.53
N PRO A 360 -13.29 14.31 -4.70
CA PRO A 360 -13.95 14.98 -5.82
C PRO A 360 -15.15 14.16 -6.32
N ASP A 361 -16.07 14.82 -7.01
CA ASP A 361 -17.26 14.24 -7.62
C ASP A 361 -18.28 13.67 -6.60
N LEU A 362 -18.31 14.21 -5.37
CA LEU A 362 -19.36 13.90 -4.41
C LEU A 362 -20.71 14.45 -4.87
N PRO A 363 -21.85 13.85 -4.42
CA PRO A 363 -23.17 14.39 -4.72
C PRO A 363 -23.33 15.87 -4.36
N GLY A 364 -23.49 16.71 -5.37
CA GLY A 364 -23.58 18.17 -5.24
C GLY A 364 -22.32 18.92 -5.65
N ALA A 365 -21.21 18.26 -5.85
CA ALA A 365 -19.99 18.85 -6.38
C ALA A 365 -20.08 19.11 -7.89
N THR A 366 -19.31 20.09 -8.36
CA THR A 366 -19.03 20.36 -9.77
C THR A 366 -17.51 20.47 -9.95
N PRO A 367 -16.99 20.38 -11.19
CA PRO A 367 -15.55 20.55 -11.41
C PRO A 367 -14.99 21.87 -10.86
N GLU A 368 -15.76 22.95 -10.88
CA GLU A 368 -15.37 24.27 -10.37
C GLU A 368 -15.29 24.26 -8.84
N ILE A 369 -16.29 23.67 -8.17
CA ILE A 369 -16.32 23.54 -6.71
C ILE A 369 -15.15 22.66 -6.25
N ASP A 370 -14.86 21.58 -6.96
CA ASP A 370 -13.76 20.68 -6.62
C ASP A 370 -12.38 21.32 -6.84
N ARG A 371 -12.21 22.18 -7.88
CA ARG A 371 -10.98 22.98 -8.03
C ARG A 371 -10.82 23.97 -6.89
N ALA A 372 -11.88 24.70 -6.54
CA ALA A 372 -11.86 25.62 -5.39
C ALA A 372 -11.58 24.88 -4.06
N MET A 373 -12.06 23.65 -3.90
CA MET A 373 -11.70 22.80 -2.76
C MET A 373 -10.19 22.57 -2.68
N PHE A 374 -9.51 22.25 -3.80
CA PHE A 374 -8.06 22.09 -3.80
C PHE A 374 -7.33 23.38 -3.45
N ASP A 375 -7.78 24.53 -3.98
CA ASP A 375 -7.19 25.82 -3.62
C ASP A 375 -7.30 26.10 -2.12
N TYR A 376 -8.44 25.79 -1.52
CA TYR A 376 -8.65 25.92 -0.08
C TYR A 376 -7.74 24.97 0.72
N VAL A 377 -7.61 23.73 0.25
CA VAL A 377 -6.72 22.74 0.89
C VAL A 377 -5.27 23.23 0.86
N TYR A 378 -4.81 23.80 -0.25
CA TYR A 378 -3.43 24.22 -0.43
C TYR A 378 -3.06 25.52 0.28
N SER A 379 -4.02 26.42 0.45
CA SER A 379 -3.79 27.75 1.04
C SER A 379 -4.16 27.84 2.52
N ILE A 380 -5.13 27.06 2.99
CA ILE A 380 -5.69 27.19 4.34
C ILE A 380 -5.41 25.94 5.19
N ILE A 381 -5.68 24.71 4.65
CA ILE A 381 -5.55 23.49 5.46
C ILE A 381 -4.10 23.04 5.53
N CYS A 382 -3.33 23.15 4.46
CA CYS A 382 -1.89 22.85 4.37
C CYS A 382 -1.46 21.51 5.00
N PRO A 383 -2.01 20.35 4.59
CA PRO A 383 -1.64 19.06 5.17
C PRO A 383 -0.25 18.62 4.72
N ASP A 384 0.42 17.73 5.47
CA ASP A 384 1.67 17.08 5.05
C ASP A 384 1.46 16.15 3.86
N GLN A 385 0.33 15.42 3.85
CA GLN A 385 -0.04 14.50 2.79
C GLN A 385 -1.52 14.62 2.44
N MET A 386 -1.86 14.21 1.21
CA MET A 386 -3.25 14.19 0.76
C MET A 386 -3.49 12.98 -0.14
N LYS A 387 -4.57 12.25 0.11
CA LYS A 387 -5.08 11.23 -0.81
C LYS A 387 -6.32 11.77 -1.51
N VAL A 388 -6.30 11.73 -2.82
CA VAL A 388 -7.46 12.08 -3.65
C VAL A 388 -8.20 10.80 -4.00
N TYR A 389 -9.46 10.70 -3.58
CA TYR A 389 -10.32 9.55 -3.81
C TYR A 389 -11.59 10.00 -4.52
N PRO A 390 -11.56 10.17 -5.87
CA PRO A 390 -12.77 10.50 -6.61
C PRO A 390 -13.93 9.59 -6.22
N CYS A 391 -15.11 10.19 -6.02
CA CYS A 391 -16.27 9.46 -5.57
C CYS A 391 -16.65 8.37 -6.58
N GLN A 392 -16.90 7.17 -6.07
CA GLN A 392 -17.36 6.03 -6.85
C GLN A 392 -18.71 5.58 -6.30
N THR A 393 -19.66 5.35 -7.18
CA THR A 393 -20.94 4.74 -6.84
C THR A 393 -20.74 3.24 -6.78
N ILE A 394 -20.81 2.69 -5.58
CA ILE A 394 -20.54 1.29 -5.29
C ILE A 394 -21.70 0.68 -4.49
N PRO A 395 -21.87 -0.66 -4.50
CA PRO A 395 -22.92 -1.34 -3.73
C PRO A 395 -22.87 -1.00 -2.23
N TRP A 396 -24.01 -1.21 -1.60
CA TRP A 396 -24.22 -1.02 -0.15
C TRP A 396 -24.04 0.42 0.34
N THR A 397 -24.22 1.40 -0.56
CA THR A 397 -24.20 2.83 -0.25
C THR A 397 -25.57 3.47 -0.46
N VAL A 398 -25.82 4.62 0.17
CA VAL A 398 -27.03 5.39 -0.10
C VAL A 398 -26.98 6.04 -1.48
N ILE A 399 -25.79 6.53 -1.90
CA ILE A 399 -25.60 7.15 -3.21
C ILE A 399 -25.85 6.18 -4.38
N GLU A 400 -25.68 4.86 -4.17
CA GLU A 400 -26.06 3.85 -5.15
C GLU A 400 -27.56 3.91 -5.46
N LYS A 401 -28.40 4.07 -4.41
CA LYS A 401 -29.86 4.21 -4.58
C LYS A 401 -30.21 5.49 -5.34
N TRP A 402 -29.52 6.58 -5.06
CA TRP A 402 -29.71 7.86 -5.78
C TRP A 402 -29.30 7.76 -7.24
N TYR A 403 -28.19 7.09 -7.51
CA TYR A 403 -27.72 6.83 -8.87
C TYR A 403 -28.72 5.99 -9.67
N LYS A 404 -29.17 4.88 -9.12
CA LYS A 404 -30.19 4.02 -9.74
C LYS A 404 -31.52 4.72 -9.97
N ALA A 405 -31.87 5.64 -9.09
CA ALA A 405 -33.08 6.48 -9.23
C ALA A 405 -32.89 7.69 -10.18
N GLY A 406 -31.71 7.91 -10.73
CA GLY A 406 -31.39 9.06 -11.58
C GLY A 406 -31.36 10.41 -10.86
N THR A 407 -31.38 10.43 -9.51
CA THR A 407 -31.34 11.66 -8.71
C THR A 407 -29.91 12.15 -8.40
N TYR A 408 -28.93 11.34 -8.69
CA TYR A 408 -27.51 11.67 -8.66
C TYR A 408 -26.82 11.07 -9.87
N VAL A 409 -26.07 11.90 -10.59
CA VAL A 409 -25.19 11.49 -11.69
C VAL A 409 -23.84 12.15 -11.46
N PRO A 410 -22.75 11.34 -11.26
CA PRO A 410 -21.40 11.87 -11.21
C PRO A 410 -21.07 12.71 -12.43
N TYR A 411 -20.31 13.79 -12.29
CA TYR A 411 -19.89 14.56 -13.47
C TYR A 411 -18.90 13.76 -14.33
N PHE A 412 -18.19 12.78 -13.75
CA PHE A 412 -17.40 11.81 -14.51
C PHE A 412 -18.23 11.05 -15.55
N ASP A 413 -19.46 10.63 -15.22
CA ASP A 413 -20.33 9.88 -16.13
C ASP A 413 -20.89 10.74 -17.25
N LYS A 414 -20.91 12.06 -17.07
CA LYS A 414 -21.28 13.03 -18.12
C LYS A 414 -20.13 13.21 -19.11
N ASP A 415 -18.92 13.43 -18.62
CA ASP A 415 -17.68 13.50 -19.37
C ASP A 415 -16.50 13.14 -18.45
N PRO A 416 -15.81 12.01 -18.69
CA PRO A 416 -14.64 11.60 -17.91
C PRO A 416 -13.52 12.65 -17.87
N ASN A 417 -13.39 13.48 -18.90
CA ASN A 417 -12.36 14.51 -18.95
C ASN A 417 -12.53 15.56 -17.85
N LEU A 418 -13.76 15.82 -17.40
CA LEU A 418 -14.02 16.77 -16.31
C LEU A 418 -13.29 16.37 -15.02
N LEU A 419 -13.33 15.08 -14.66
CA LEU A 419 -12.62 14.58 -13.49
C LEU A 419 -11.12 14.50 -13.72
N ILE A 420 -10.69 14.05 -14.90
CA ILE A 420 -9.26 14.03 -15.28
C ILE A 420 -8.67 15.43 -15.14
N ASP A 421 -9.35 16.46 -15.61
CA ASP A 421 -8.92 17.86 -15.52
C ASP A 421 -8.89 18.37 -14.07
N VAL A 422 -9.84 17.97 -13.22
CA VAL A 422 -9.85 18.30 -11.79
C VAL A 422 -8.64 17.65 -11.09
N VAL A 423 -8.35 16.37 -11.34
CA VAL A 423 -7.17 15.69 -10.78
C VAL A 423 -5.88 16.28 -11.33
N ARG A 424 -5.83 16.61 -12.64
CA ARG A 424 -4.71 17.29 -13.27
C ARG A 424 -4.44 18.64 -12.61
N TYR A 425 -5.48 19.45 -12.44
CA TYR A 425 -5.39 20.73 -11.73
C TYR A 425 -4.78 20.58 -10.36
N SER A 426 -5.28 19.62 -9.57
CA SER A 426 -4.77 19.35 -8.22
C SER A 426 -3.29 18.97 -8.22
N MET A 427 -2.83 18.12 -9.15
CA MET A 427 -1.44 17.68 -9.23
C MET A 427 -0.49 18.79 -9.75
N GLN A 428 -0.98 19.68 -10.58
CA GLN A 428 -0.23 20.80 -11.16
C GLN A 428 -0.07 21.96 -10.18
N THR A 429 -1.12 22.29 -9.41
CA THR A 429 -1.17 23.49 -8.55
C THR A 429 -0.74 23.21 -7.09
N CYS A 430 -0.62 21.94 -6.69
CA CYS A 430 -0.28 21.59 -5.32
C CYS A 430 1.06 22.21 -4.87
N PRO A 431 1.20 22.52 -3.57
CA PRO A 431 2.47 23.00 -3.00
C PRO A 431 3.58 21.96 -3.11
N ASN A 432 4.83 22.42 -3.22
CA ASN A 432 5.99 21.54 -3.35
C ASN A 432 6.28 20.66 -2.11
N TRP A 433 5.77 21.03 -0.93
CA TRP A 433 5.93 20.22 0.29
C TRP A 433 4.90 19.11 0.42
N LEU A 434 3.79 19.18 -0.33
CA LEU A 434 2.71 18.21 -0.25
C LEU A 434 3.13 16.88 -0.88
N ARG A 435 2.79 15.79 -0.23
CA ARG A 435 2.89 14.43 -0.79
C ARG A 435 1.50 13.89 -1.15
N MET A 436 1.32 13.43 -2.38
CA MET A 436 0.10 12.75 -2.82
C MET A 436 0.38 11.26 -3.04
N PRO A 437 0.27 10.40 -2.02
CA PRO A 437 0.56 8.98 -2.17
C PRO A 437 -0.43 8.26 -3.09
N ARG A 438 -1.70 8.70 -3.15
CA ARG A 438 -2.74 8.14 -4.01
C ARG A 438 -3.63 9.22 -4.61
N VAL A 439 -4.08 8.98 -5.85
CA VAL A 439 -5.07 9.82 -6.55
C VAL A 439 -6.32 9.03 -6.97
N ILE A 440 -6.41 7.79 -6.54
CA ILE A 440 -7.59 6.92 -6.62
C ILE A 440 -7.59 5.96 -5.43
N ARG A 441 -8.75 5.34 -5.17
CA ARG A 441 -8.87 4.19 -4.27
C ARG A 441 -8.75 2.88 -5.08
N ASP A 442 -8.12 1.87 -4.50
CA ASP A 442 -7.90 0.55 -5.12
C ASP A 442 -9.18 -0.33 -5.02
N ILE A 443 -10.31 0.16 -5.51
CA ILE A 443 -11.56 -0.62 -5.61
C ILE A 443 -11.56 -1.33 -6.97
N PRO A 444 -11.79 -2.66 -7.03
CA PRO A 444 -11.93 -3.38 -8.29
C PRO A 444 -13.10 -2.83 -9.12
N CYS A 445 -12.78 -2.03 -10.16
CA CYS A 445 -13.77 -1.29 -10.94
C CYS A 445 -14.77 -2.23 -11.64
N SER A 446 -14.28 -3.34 -12.22
CA SER A 446 -15.13 -4.32 -12.91
C SER A 446 -16.14 -5.05 -12.00
N THR A 447 -15.87 -5.08 -10.68
CA THR A 447 -16.70 -5.82 -9.73
C THR A 447 -17.71 -4.92 -9.00
N TYR A 448 -17.28 -3.70 -8.65
CA TYR A 448 -18.05 -2.88 -7.71
C TYR A 448 -18.52 -1.55 -8.28
N VAL A 449 -17.78 -0.92 -9.19
CA VAL A 449 -18.09 0.44 -9.63
C VAL A 449 -19.27 0.44 -10.60
N GLN A 450 -20.37 1.11 -10.23
CA GLN A 450 -21.57 1.26 -11.03
C GLN A 450 -21.66 2.64 -11.71
N GLY A 451 -21.00 3.66 -11.13
CA GLY A 451 -20.93 5.01 -11.66
C GLY A 451 -19.78 5.78 -11.05
N GLY A 452 -19.38 6.88 -11.67
CA GLY A 452 -18.21 7.66 -11.31
C GLY A 452 -16.89 7.03 -11.77
N ASN A 453 -15.78 7.43 -11.18
CA ASN A 453 -14.45 7.07 -11.66
C ASN A 453 -14.23 5.55 -11.79
N ASN A 454 -13.93 5.09 -13.00
CA ASN A 454 -13.55 3.70 -13.31
C ASN A 454 -12.12 3.59 -13.88
N ILE A 455 -11.34 4.68 -13.86
CA ILE A 455 -9.96 4.73 -14.36
C ILE A 455 -9.00 4.32 -13.24
N GLY A 456 -8.57 3.06 -13.23
CA GLY A 456 -7.68 2.51 -12.19
C GLY A 456 -6.25 3.07 -12.22
N ASN A 457 -5.82 3.64 -13.35
CA ASN A 457 -4.49 4.23 -13.54
C ASN A 457 -4.52 5.77 -13.73
N MET A 458 -5.43 6.44 -13.05
CA MET A 458 -5.66 7.90 -13.16
C MET A 458 -4.36 8.71 -13.09
N ARG A 459 -3.47 8.39 -12.14
CA ARG A 459 -2.18 9.09 -12.02
C ARG A 459 -1.37 9.03 -13.30
N GLN A 460 -1.26 7.87 -13.93
CA GLN A 460 -0.50 7.69 -15.16
C GLN A 460 -1.15 8.44 -16.35
N VAL A 461 -2.47 8.50 -16.37
CA VAL A 461 -3.20 9.30 -17.38
C VAL A 461 -2.85 10.76 -17.19
N VAL A 462 -2.94 11.29 -15.97
CA VAL A 462 -2.64 12.69 -15.67
C VAL A 462 -1.16 13.03 -15.88
N ASP A 463 -0.23 12.17 -15.44
CA ASP A 463 1.21 12.39 -15.67
C ASP A 463 1.52 12.50 -17.16
N LYS A 464 0.93 11.64 -18.02
CA LYS A 464 1.10 11.73 -19.48
C LYS A 464 0.56 13.03 -20.08
N LEU A 465 -0.58 13.51 -19.58
CA LEU A 465 -1.16 14.78 -20.05
C LEU A 465 -0.25 15.96 -19.65
N LEU A 466 0.24 15.97 -18.42
CA LEU A 466 1.19 16.98 -17.95
C LEU A 466 2.48 16.97 -18.79
N ASP A 467 3.08 15.79 -19.00
CA ASP A 467 4.28 15.64 -19.83
C ASP A 467 4.06 16.11 -21.27
N GLY A 468 2.90 15.80 -21.85
CA GLY A 468 2.52 16.23 -23.21
C GLY A 468 2.42 17.75 -23.35
N ASP A 469 2.07 18.45 -22.29
CA ASP A 469 1.97 19.93 -22.26
C ASP A 469 3.27 20.60 -21.77
N GLY A 470 4.33 19.83 -21.54
CA GLY A 470 5.59 20.34 -20.99
C GLY A 470 5.49 20.73 -19.51
N LEU A 471 4.50 20.21 -18.80
CA LEU A 471 4.23 20.47 -17.40
C LEU A 471 4.59 19.24 -16.55
N TYR A 472 4.58 19.39 -15.24
CA TYR A 472 4.86 18.29 -14.31
C TYR A 472 4.04 18.44 -13.01
N SER A 473 3.82 17.33 -12.35
CA SER A 473 3.24 17.33 -11.01
C SER A 473 4.24 17.87 -9.99
N ARG A 474 3.81 18.83 -9.17
CA ARG A 474 4.67 19.52 -8.20
C ARG A 474 4.85 18.76 -6.88
N GLU A 475 4.04 17.74 -6.65
CA GLU A 475 4.02 16.98 -5.39
C GLU A 475 5.30 16.14 -5.16
N ILE A 476 5.62 15.83 -3.90
CA ILE A 476 6.86 15.14 -3.51
C ILE A 476 7.06 13.80 -4.20
N ARG A 477 6.03 12.94 -4.28
CA ARG A 477 6.14 11.59 -4.84
C ARG A 477 6.56 11.62 -6.32
N SER A 478 6.07 12.60 -7.09
CA SER A 478 6.45 12.74 -8.50
C SER A 478 7.88 13.20 -8.69
N ARG A 479 8.50 13.80 -7.68
CA ARG A 479 9.87 14.31 -7.67
C ARG A 479 10.86 13.45 -6.89
N GLU A 480 10.42 12.30 -6.35
CA GLU A 480 11.31 11.38 -5.64
C GLU A 480 12.41 10.88 -6.58
N ILE A 481 13.68 11.13 -6.24
CA ILE A 481 14.84 10.74 -7.04
C ILE A 481 14.86 9.24 -7.36
N GLY A 482 14.37 8.39 -6.44
CA GLY A 482 14.26 6.95 -6.65
C GLY A 482 13.36 6.55 -7.83
N ARG A 483 12.55 7.47 -8.36
CA ARG A 483 11.71 7.28 -9.55
C ARG A 483 12.34 7.79 -10.84
N HIS A 484 13.46 8.49 -10.73
CA HIS A 484 14.15 9.20 -11.81
C HIS A 484 15.59 8.69 -11.94
N SER A 485 15.72 7.46 -12.43
CA SER A 485 17.04 6.80 -12.57
C SER A 485 18.02 7.56 -13.47
N GLU A 486 17.50 8.41 -14.35
CA GLU A 486 18.28 9.29 -15.23
C GLU A 486 19.14 10.32 -14.47
N TYR A 487 18.83 10.56 -13.19
CA TYR A 487 19.61 11.48 -12.35
C TYR A 487 20.69 10.81 -11.51
N TYR A 488 20.75 9.49 -11.46
CA TYR A 488 21.77 8.80 -10.65
C TYR A 488 23.21 9.01 -11.16
N GLU A 489 23.38 9.34 -12.44
CA GLU A 489 24.67 9.52 -13.08
C GLU A 489 25.14 10.99 -13.05
N LYS A 490 24.33 11.92 -12.57
CA LYS A 490 24.66 13.35 -12.53
C LYS A 490 25.01 13.77 -11.12
N PRO A 491 26.06 14.62 -10.95
CA PRO A 491 26.31 15.25 -9.66
C PRO A 491 25.05 15.98 -9.19
N ALA A 492 24.57 15.68 -7.98
CA ALA A 492 23.41 16.33 -7.44
C ALA A 492 23.70 17.83 -7.24
N GLN A 493 22.90 18.67 -7.89
CA GLN A 493 22.82 20.09 -7.54
C GLN A 493 21.71 20.22 -6.49
N TYR A 494 22.07 20.69 -5.30
CA TYR A 494 21.13 20.90 -4.22
C TYR A 494 20.64 22.33 -4.24
N THR A 495 19.32 22.50 -4.28
CA THR A 495 18.67 23.79 -4.03
C THR A 495 17.89 23.69 -2.73
N THR A 496 18.18 24.55 -1.78
CA THR A 496 17.42 24.67 -0.54
C THR A 496 16.28 25.64 -0.76
N SER A 497 15.06 25.20 -0.51
CA SER A 497 13.87 26.06 -0.54
C SER A 497 13.22 26.07 0.86
N TYR A 498 12.83 27.25 1.31
CA TYR A 498 12.14 27.45 2.57
C TYR A 498 10.66 27.67 2.28
N TYR A 499 9.81 26.93 2.98
CA TYR A 499 8.37 27.10 2.93
C TYR A 499 7.89 27.46 4.33
N TYR A 500 7.19 28.56 4.43
CA TYR A 500 6.58 29.00 5.67
C TYR A 500 5.08 28.70 5.60
N ALA A 501 4.55 27.98 6.59
CA ALA A 501 3.12 27.90 6.82
C ALA A 501 2.69 29.24 7.43
N ASN A 502 1.74 29.91 6.81
CA ASN A 502 1.14 31.13 7.36
C ASN A 502 0.13 30.81 8.44
#